data_4845aba290fe6d6850aa559f2f9ed8af
#
_entry.id   4845aba290fe6d6850aa559f2f9ed8af
#
_cell.length_a   1.000
_cell.length_b   1.000
_cell.length_c   1.000
_cell.angle_alpha   90.00
_cell.angle_beta   90.00
_cell.angle_gamma   90.00
#
_symmetry.space_group_name_H-M   'P 1'
#
loop_
_entity.id
_entity.type
_entity.pdbx_description
1 polymer ?
#
loop_
_entity_poly.entity_id
_entity_poly.type
_entity_poly.pdbx_seq_one_letter_code
_entity_poly.pdbx_strand_id
1 'polypeptide(L)'
;DMNLKAESLISNANQEVVAKGSVVLVKADNTLTGEEIHYNQATSDISMPLGGNATGPQADIRGDVLSGNLMTNQYTATGNVYLNSKTNDVQSTSDTATYSGNGQDFNFVATGNVNIKSPSRNIVTNSDNATYNSTENGKLVLTGNAVATQNGNIVRGNTLTVYLGDNVNIK
;
A
#
# COMPACT_ATOMS: atom_id res chain seq x y z
N ASP A 1 16.28 15.17 -5.95
CA ASP A 1 16.92 14.53 -7.13
C ASP A 1 16.12 13.28 -7.51
N MET A 2 15.99 13.07 -8.82
CA MET A 2 15.32 11.92 -9.40
C MET A 2 16.29 11.17 -10.31
N ASN A 3 16.27 9.85 -10.24
CA ASN A 3 17.01 8.97 -11.14
C ASN A 3 16.02 8.01 -11.81
N LEU A 4 16.08 7.94 -13.14
CA LEU A 4 15.20 7.09 -13.93
C LEU A 4 16.04 6.26 -14.90
N LYS A 5 15.91 4.94 -14.82
CA LYS A 5 16.57 3.98 -15.72
C LYS A 5 15.52 3.16 -16.43
N ALA A 6 15.66 2.98 -17.73
CA ALA A 6 14.78 2.18 -18.57
C ALA A 6 15.48 1.81 -19.87
N GLU A 7 14.92 0.86 -20.62
CA GLU A 7 15.39 0.53 -21.95
C GLU A 7 15.02 1.62 -22.96
N SER A 8 13.85 2.26 -22.77
CA SER A 8 13.44 3.40 -23.59
C SER A 8 12.77 4.49 -22.76
N LEU A 9 13.01 5.74 -23.16
CA LEU A 9 12.45 6.93 -22.53
C LEU A 9 11.87 7.84 -23.60
N ILE A 10 10.63 8.28 -23.42
CA ILE A 10 9.98 9.27 -24.28
C ILE A 10 9.48 10.39 -23.38
N SER A 11 9.86 11.62 -23.69
CA SER A 11 9.37 12.82 -23.02
C SER A 11 8.48 13.61 -23.98
N ASN A 12 7.33 14.08 -23.49
CA ASN A 12 6.40 14.88 -24.29
C ASN A 12 6.32 16.33 -23.80
N ALA A 13 5.60 17.17 -24.59
CA ALA A 13 5.47 18.59 -24.30
C ALA A 13 4.70 18.92 -23.00
N ASN A 14 3.98 17.95 -22.43
CA ASN A 14 3.22 18.09 -21.19
C ASN A 14 4.03 17.71 -19.94
N GLN A 15 5.35 17.67 -20.05
CA GLN A 15 6.25 17.28 -18.96
C GLN A 15 6.05 15.84 -18.48
N GLU A 16 5.42 15.01 -19.30
CA GLU A 16 5.26 13.59 -19.03
C GLU A 16 6.43 12.80 -19.61
N VAL A 17 6.99 11.91 -18.81
CA VAL A 17 8.00 10.95 -19.23
C VAL A 17 7.37 9.57 -19.21
N VAL A 18 7.49 8.84 -20.32
CA VAL A 18 7.08 7.44 -20.42
C VAL A 18 8.35 6.59 -20.51
N ALA A 19 8.56 5.74 -19.53
CA ALA A 19 9.70 4.83 -19.45
C ALA A 19 9.20 3.40 -19.65
N LYS A 20 9.90 2.63 -20.47
CA LYS A 20 9.55 1.23 -20.75
C LYS A 20 10.77 0.34 -20.69
N GLY A 21 10.57 -0.90 -20.24
CA GLY A 21 11.56 -1.95 -20.15
C GLY A 21 12.41 -1.85 -18.90
N SER A 22 12.17 -2.77 -17.94
CA SER A 22 12.92 -2.90 -16.70
C SER A 22 13.14 -1.56 -16.01
N VAL A 23 12.04 -0.81 -15.83
CA VAL A 23 12.10 0.57 -15.33
C VAL A 23 12.39 0.62 -13.84
N VAL A 24 13.33 1.47 -13.47
CA VAL A 24 13.61 1.82 -12.07
C VAL A 24 13.59 3.34 -11.96
N LEU A 25 12.67 3.86 -11.13
CA LEU A 25 12.56 5.28 -10.82
C LEU A 25 12.86 5.47 -9.33
N VAL A 26 13.84 6.29 -9.02
CA VAL A 26 14.20 6.67 -7.64
C VAL A 26 14.00 8.16 -7.47
N LYS A 27 13.20 8.54 -6.50
CA LYS A 27 13.00 9.95 -6.12
C LYS A 27 12.87 10.04 -4.60
N ALA A 28 13.74 10.85 -3.99
CA ALA A 28 13.88 10.89 -2.53
C ALA A 28 14.11 9.47 -1.99
N ASP A 29 13.30 9.03 -1.03
CA ASP A 29 13.41 7.71 -0.43
C ASP A 29 12.50 6.66 -1.08
N ASN A 30 11.87 7.00 -2.21
CA ASN A 30 10.96 6.10 -2.91
C ASN A 30 11.64 5.47 -4.13
N THR A 31 11.43 4.17 -4.30
CA THR A 31 11.87 3.42 -5.47
C THR A 31 10.67 2.72 -6.12
N LEU A 32 10.46 2.97 -7.41
CA LEU A 32 9.43 2.32 -8.19
C LEU A 32 10.07 1.43 -9.24
N THR A 33 9.57 0.21 -9.37
CA THR A 33 10.06 -0.76 -10.36
C THR A 33 8.89 -1.37 -11.12
N GLY A 34 9.01 -1.48 -12.43
CA GLY A 34 8.00 -2.08 -13.30
C GLY A 34 8.44 -2.05 -14.76
N GLU A 35 7.60 -2.57 -15.64
CA GLU A 35 7.89 -2.61 -17.07
C GLU A 35 7.53 -1.32 -17.79
N GLU A 36 6.60 -0.54 -17.25
CA GLU A 36 6.20 0.75 -17.81
C GLU A 36 5.83 1.71 -16.69
N ILE A 37 6.45 2.89 -16.67
CA ILE A 37 6.16 3.96 -15.73
C ILE A 37 5.94 5.26 -16.50
N HIS A 38 4.80 5.89 -16.25
CA HIS A 38 4.48 7.24 -16.68
C HIS A 38 4.71 8.19 -15.50
N TYR A 39 5.50 9.20 -15.69
CA TYR A 39 5.83 10.18 -14.65
C TYR A 39 5.56 11.59 -15.15
N ASN A 40 4.76 12.35 -14.43
CA ASN A 40 4.53 13.77 -14.69
C ASN A 40 5.47 14.61 -13.84
N GLN A 41 6.37 15.34 -14.49
CA GLN A 41 7.38 16.16 -13.81
C GLN A 41 6.80 17.38 -13.10
N ALA A 42 5.66 17.87 -13.58
CA ALA A 42 5.00 19.06 -12.98
C ALA A 42 4.22 18.70 -11.71
N THR A 43 3.51 17.56 -11.71
CA THR A 43 2.61 17.16 -10.62
C THR A 43 3.18 16.12 -9.69
N SER A 44 4.23 15.42 -10.12
CA SER A 44 4.80 14.22 -9.47
C SER A 44 3.88 12.99 -9.49
N ASP A 45 2.85 13.01 -10.34
CA ASP A 45 1.99 11.85 -10.53
C ASP A 45 2.72 10.72 -11.27
N ILE A 46 2.48 9.49 -10.85
CA ILE A 46 2.96 8.29 -11.51
C ILE A 46 1.81 7.36 -11.87
N SER A 47 2.00 6.62 -12.95
CA SER A 47 1.10 5.56 -13.37
C SER A 47 1.91 4.38 -13.88
N MET A 48 1.56 3.19 -13.43
CA MET A 48 2.19 1.92 -13.81
C MET A 48 1.10 0.97 -14.34
N PRO A 49 0.70 1.13 -15.62
CA PRO A 49 -0.44 0.39 -16.17
C PRO A 49 -0.20 -1.12 -16.29
N LEU A 50 1.06 -1.56 -16.28
CA LEU A 50 1.44 -2.97 -16.30
C LEU A 50 1.81 -3.52 -14.91
N GLY A 51 1.52 -2.73 -13.87
CA GLY A 51 1.85 -3.10 -12.51
C GLY A 51 3.29 -2.84 -12.12
N GLY A 52 3.61 -3.19 -10.90
CA GLY A 52 4.93 -3.04 -10.33
C GLY A 52 4.92 -2.86 -8.82
N ASN A 53 6.04 -2.37 -8.32
CA ASN A 53 6.27 -2.14 -6.89
C ASN A 53 6.63 -0.68 -6.64
N ALA A 54 6.09 -0.14 -5.55
CA ALA A 54 6.56 1.12 -4.97
C ALA A 54 7.10 0.80 -3.57
N THR A 55 8.36 1.15 -3.33
CA THR A 55 9.06 0.90 -2.07
C THR A 55 9.46 2.22 -1.45
N GLY A 56 9.01 2.48 -0.24
CA GLY A 56 9.37 3.66 0.55
C GLY A 56 9.87 3.30 1.94
N PRO A 57 10.23 4.31 2.76
CA PRO A 57 10.74 4.05 4.11
C PRO A 57 9.73 3.38 5.03
N GLN A 58 8.44 3.63 4.83
CA GLN A 58 7.38 3.15 5.70
C GLN A 58 6.69 1.89 5.19
N ALA A 59 6.55 1.77 3.87
CA ALA A 59 5.77 0.69 3.28
C ALA A 59 6.24 0.32 1.89
N ASP A 60 5.89 -0.90 1.51
CA ASP A 60 5.96 -1.41 0.15
C ASP A 60 4.54 -1.69 -0.33
N ILE A 61 4.24 -1.31 -1.57
CA ILE A 61 2.97 -1.64 -2.21
C ILE A 61 3.22 -2.17 -3.62
N ARG A 62 2.47 -3.20 -4.01
CA ARG A 62 2.48 -3.73 -5.36
C ARG A 62 1.09 -4.12 -5.81
N GLY A 63 0.87 -4.15 -7.11
CA GLY A 63 -0.39 -4.57 -7.72
C GLY A 63 -0.24 -4.76 -9.22
N ASP A 64 -1.29 -5.25 -9.85
CA ASP A 64 -1.34 -5.43 -11.32
C ASP A 64 -1.41 -4.08 -12.03
N VAL A 65 -1.99 -3.09 -11.39
CA VAL A 65 -1.96 -1.68 -11.80
C VAL A 65 -1.63 -0.85 -10.57
N LEU A 66 -0.73 0.09 -10.72
CA LEU A 66 -0.31 0.99 -9.65
C LEU A 66 -0.31 2.43 -10.14
N SER A 67 -0.83 3.33 -9.33
CA SER A 67 -0.77 4.77 -9.57
C SER A 67 -0.53 5.49 -8.25
N GLY A 68 -0.09 6.74 -8.32
CA GLY A 68 0.14 7.52 -7.12
C GLY A 68 0.80 8.86 -7.38
N ASN A 69 1.25 9.47 -6.29
CA ASN A 69 1.93 10.75 -6.34
C ASN A 69 3.16 10.71 -5.42
N LEU A 70 4.33 11.00 -5.99
CA LEU A 70 5.61 10.92 -5.28
C LEU A 70 5.82 12.06 -4.28
N MET A 71 5.08 13.16 -4.43
CA MET A 71 5.17 14.29 -3.51
C MET A 71 4.31 14.08 -2.25
N THR A 72 3.10 13.53 -2.44
CA THR A 72 2.16 13.31 -1.34
C THR A 72 2.28 11.92 -0.72
N ASN A 73 3.06 11.01 -1.30
CA ASN A 73 3.18 9.61 -0.88
C ASN A 73 1.82 8.89 -0.80
N GLN A 74 0.96 9.16 -1.77
CA GLN A 74 -0.32 8.49 -1.93
C GLN A 74 -0.25 7.53 -3.10
N TYR A 75 -0.69 6.30 -2.90
CA TYR A 75 -0.68 5.25 -3.92
C TYR A 75 -1.98 4.50 -3.93
N THR A 76 -2.40 4.09 -5.13
CA THR A 76 -3.54 3.21 -5.34
C THR A 76 -3.09 2.02 -6.17
N ALA A 77 -3.41 0.82 -5.70
CA ALA A 77 -3.10 -0.43 -6.40
C ALA A 77 -4.38 -1.22 -6.65
N THR A 78 -4.44 -1.89 -7.79
CA THR A 78 -5.57 -2.70 -8.21
C THR A 78 -5.08 -4.03 -8.76
N GLY A 79 -5.73 -5.13 -8.36
CA GLY A 79 -5.41 -6.48 -8.77
C GLY A 79 -4.23 -7.07 -8.02
N ASN A 80 -4.46 -8.15 -7.28
CA ASN A 80 -3.43 -8.87 -6.52
C ASN A 80 -2.57 -7.94 -5.67
N VAL A 81 -3.22 -7.07 -4.91
CA VAL A 81 -2.53 -6.04 -4.14
C VAL A 81 -1.84 -6.65 -2.92
N TYR A 82 -0.60 -6.26 -2.71
CA TYR A 82 0.16 -6.54 -1.50
C TYR A 82 0.68 -5.22 -0.93
N LEU A 83 0.44 -5.02 0.36
CA LEU A 83 0.89 -3.84 1.10
C LEU A 83 1.59 -4.32 2.37
N ASN A 84 2.82 -3.87 2.58
CA ASN A 84 3.60 -4.20 3.77
C ASN A 84 4.05 -2.93 4.47
N SER A 85 3.59 -2.72 5.70
CA SER A 85 4.13 -1.67 6.56
C SER A 85 5.40 -2.16 7.24
N LYS A 86 6.51 -1.46 7.02
CA LYS A 86 7.81 -1.82 7.59
C LYS A 86 7.93 -1.48 9.07
N THR A 87 7.17 -0.46 9.51
CA THR A 87 7.27 0.08 10.87
C THR A 87 6.18 -0.41 11.81
N ASN A 88 5.03 -0.86 11.29
CA ASN A 88 3.86 -1.22 12.10
C ASN A 88 3.59 -2.72 12.15
N ASP A 89 4.40 -3.53 11.49
CA ASP A 89 4.22 -4.99 11.38
C ASP A 89 2.81 -5.35 10.91
N VAL A 90 2.39 -4.75 9.80
CA VAL A 90 1.09 -4.98 9.16
C VAL A 90 1.31 -5.36 7.71
N GLN A 91 0.78 -6.50 7.31
CA GLN A 91 0.80 -6.99 5.93
C GLN A 91 -0.63 -7.18 5.45
N SER A 92 -0.95 -6.66 4.28
CA SER A 92 -2.30 -6.75 3.70
C SER A 92 -2.25 -7.28 2.28
N THR A 93 -3.17 -8.20 1.97
CA THR A 93 -3.50 -8.58 0.59
C THR A 93 -4.96 -8.26 0.33
N SER A 94 -5.28 -7.79 -0.87
CA SER A 94 -6.63 -7.39 -1.25
C SER A 94 -6.77 -7.29 -2.77
N ASP A 95 -8.00 -7.05 -3.24
CA ASP A 95 -8.24 -6.78 -4.66
C ASP A 95 -7.84 -5.35 -5.04
N THR A 96 -8.12 -4.39 -4.16
CA THR A 96 -7.69 -2.98 -4.32
C THR A 96 -7.23 -2.41 -2.98
N ALA A 97 -6.30 -1.47 -3.02
CA ALA A 97 -5.91 -0.72 -1.84
C ALA A 97 -5.44 0.68 -2.20
N THR A 98 -5.72 1.62 -1.31
CA THR A 98 -5.19 2.98 -1.33
C THR A 98 -4.39 3.21 -0.07
N TYR A 99 -3.18 3.74 -0.23
CA TYR A 99 -2.23 3.97 0.85
C TYR A 99 -1.82 5.44 0.88
N SER A 100 -1.68 5.98 2.06
CA SER A 100 -1.04 7.29 2.25
C SER A 100 -0.08 7.22 3.43
N GLY A 101 1.11 7.80 3.25
CA GLY A 101 2.12 7.91 4.29
C GLY A 101 2.67 9.31 4.37
N ASN A 102 2.71 9.88 5.58
CA ASN A 102 3.27 11.20 5.83
C ASN A 102 4.09 11.17 7.12
N GLY A 103 5.40 11.33 6.98
CA GLY A 103 6.29 11.22 8.12
C GLY A 103 6.24 9.83 8.73
N GLN A 104 5.71 9.70 9.96
CA GLN A 104 5.51 8.41 10.63
C GLN A 104 4.08 7.90 10.52
N ASP A 105 3.19 8.69 9.97
CA ASP A 105 1.78 8.33 9.83
C ASP A 105 1.57 7.42 8.61
N PHE A 106 0.82 6.37 8.82
CA PHE A 106 0.55 5.36 7.80
C PHE A 106 -0.93 4.99 7.84
N ASN A 107 -1.59 5.17 6.70
CA ASN A 107 -3.01 4.87 6.57
C ASN A 107 -3.27 4.07 5.30
N PHE A 108 -4.16 3.11 5.34
CA PHE A 108 -4.62 2.46 4.12
C PHE A 108 -6.08 2.07 4.19
N VAL A 109 -6.68 1.92 3.02
CA VAL A 109 -8.01 1.34 2.80
C VAL A 109 -7.85 0.18 1.83
N ALA A 110 -8.29 -1.00 2.21
CA ALA A 110 -8.26 -2.21 1.39
C ALA A 110 -9.70 -2.68 1.12
N THR A 111 -9.95 -3.13 -0.11
CA THR A 111 -11.28 -3.55 -0.55
C THR A 111 -11.19 -4.83 -1.35
N GLY A 112 -12.07 -5.77 -1.04
CA GLY A 112 -12.21 -7.05 -1.73
C GLY A 112 -11.21 -8.10 -1.26
N ASN A 113 -11.70 -9.20 -0.71
CA ASN A 113 -10.89 -10.34 -0.27
C ASN A 113 -9.71 -9.91 0.61
N VAL A 114 -9.99 -9.09 1.62
CA VAL A 114 -8.95 -8.51 2.45
C VAL A 114 -8.44 -9.53 3.47
N ASN A 115 -7.12 -9.75 3.47
CA ASN A 115 -6.42 -10.51 4.49
C ASN A 115 -5.33 -9.62 5.09
N ILE A 116 -5.36 -9.43 6.40
CA ILE A 116 -4.38 -8.62 7.11
C ILE A 116 -3.73 -9.45 8.20
N LYS A 117 -2.41 -9.40 8.25
CA LYS A 117 -1.59 -10.11 9.23
C LYS A 117 -0.72 -9.14 10.00
N SER A 118 -0.57 -9.42 11.29
CA SER A 118 0.45 -8.83 12.15
C SER A 118 1.24 -9.97 12.79
N PRO A 119 2.35 -10.40 12.16
CA PRO A 119 3.07 -11.60 12.61
C PRO A 119 3.59 -11.53 14.05
N SER A 120 4.14 -10.39 14.46
CA SER A 120 4.68 -10.23 15.81
C SER A 120 3.60 -10.33 16.90
N ARG A 121 2.33 -10.09 16.54
CA ARG A 121 1.18 -10.14 17.46
C ARG A 121 0.37 -11.43 17.33
N ASN A 122 0.77 -12.32 16.42
CA ASN A 122 0.03 -13.55 16.08
C ASN A 122 -1.43 -13.26 15.70
N ILE A 123 -1.66 -12.21 14.91
CA ILE A 123 -2.98 -11.82 14.44
C ILE A 123 -3.10 -12.09 12.95
N VAL A 124 -4.20 -12.71 12.57
CA VAL A 124 -4.64 -12.87 11.18
C VAL A 124 -6.10 -12.45 11.09
N THR A 125 -6.41 -11.61 10.12
CA THR A 125 -7.78 -11.14 9.91
C THR A 125 -8.21 -11.37 8.47
N ASN A 126 -9.51 -11.57 8.26
CA ASN A 126 -10.16 -11.64 6.96
C ASN A 126 -11.42 -10.80 6.99
N SER A 127 -11.69 -10.07 5.91
CA SER A 127 -12.90 -9.25 5.77
C SER A 127 -13.12 -8.89 4.31
N ASP A 128 -14.29 -8.32 4.00
CA ASP A 128 -14.56 -7.77 2.68
C ASP A 128 -13.84 -6.43 2.47
N ASN A 129 -13.77 -5.61 3.53
CA ASN A 129 -13.11 -4.30 3.52
C ASN A 129 -12.36 -4.08 4.82
N ALA A 130 -11.31 -3.26 4.77
CA ALA A 130 -10.55 -2.86 5.95
C ALA A 130 -10.02 -1.45 5.81
N THR A 131 -9.96 -0.73 6.93
CA THR A 131 -9.26 0.54 7.05
C THR A 131 -8.25 0.46 8.19
N TYR A 132 -7.08 1.04 7.99
CA TYR A 132 -6.02 1.09 9.01
C TYR A 132 -5.53 2.52 9.20
N ASN A 133 -5.37 2.91 10.46
CA ASN A 133 -4.82 4.22 10.83
C ASN A 133 -3.78 4.04 11.95
N SER A 134 -2.52 4.35 11.65
CA SER A 134 -1.43 4.22 12.60
C SER A 134 -1.52 5.22 13.76
N THR A 135 -2.12 6.40 13.52
CA THR A 135 -2.20 7.47 14.53
C THR A 135 -3.27 7.23 15.59
N GLU A 136 -4.23 6.35 15.34
CA GLU A 136 -5.30 5.98 16.26
C GLU A 136 -4.96 4.71 17.04
N ASN A 137 -3.77 4.61 17.60
CA ASN A 137 -3.28 3.42 18.31
C ASN A 137 -3.28 2.15 17.43
N GLY A 138 -2.93 2.32 16.15
CA GLY A 138 -2.93 1.22 15.20
C GLY A 138 -4.32 0.63 14.96
N LYS A 139 -5.31 1.50 14.79
CA LYS A 139 -6.71 1.10 14.62
C LYS A 139 -6.98 0.47 13.27
N LEU A 140 -7.39 -0.78 13.29
CA LEU A 140 -7.82 -1.55 12.14
C LEU A 140 -9.32 -1.81 12.25
N VAL A 141 -10.11 -1.35 11.27
CA VAL A 141 -11.55 -1.61 11.21
C VAL A 141 -11.82 -2.57 10.06
N LEU A 142 -12.40 -3.72 10.37
CA LEU A 142 -12.77 -4.76 9.43
C LEU A 142 -14.28 -4.72 9.23
N THR A 143 -14.73 -4.72 7.98
CA THR A 143 -16.15 -4.66 7.66
C THR A 143 -16.53 -5.71 6.62
N GLY A 144 -17.63 -6.40 6.87
CA GLY A 144 -18.16 -7.45 6.01
C GLY A 144 -17.47 -8.79 6.23
N ASN A 145 -18.21 -9.76 6.75
CA ASN A 145 -17.71 -11.12 7.04
C ASN A 145 -16.38 -11.10 7.79
N ALA A 146 -16.29 -10.22 8.79
CA ALA A 146 -15.05 -10.00 9.50
C ALA A 146 -14.71 -11.15 10.45
N VAL A 147 -13.47 -11.61 10.38
CA VAL A 147 -12.92 -12.63 11.26
C VAL A 147 -11.54 -12.18 11.72
N ALA A 148 -11.31 -12.21 13.02
CA ALA A 148 -9.99 -11.95 13.58
C ALA A 148 -9.56 -13.15 14.44
N THR A 149 -8.35 -13.64 14.21
CA THR A 149 -7.77 -14.76 14.97
C THR A 149 -6.51 -14.26 15.66
N GLN A 150 -6.44 -14.47 16.98
CA GLN A 150 -5.26 -14.14 17.78
C GLN A 150 -4.93 -15.30 18.70
N ASN A 151 -3.73 -15.85 18.59
CA ASN A 151 -3.25 -16.95 19.44
C ASN A 151 -4.26 -18.12 19.51
N GLY A 152 -4.93 -18.42 18.40
CA GLY A 152 -5.94 -19.47 18.31
C GLY A 152 -7.35 -19.07 18.74
N ASN A 153 -7.55 -17.89 19.32
CA ASN A 153 -8.87 -17.36 19.64
C ASN A 153 -9.47 -16.66 18.41
N ILE A 154 -10.73 -16.95 18.13
CA ILE A 154 -11.42 -16.46 16.94
C ILE A 154 -12.58 -15.55 17.35
N VAL A 155 -12.62 -14.34 16.78
CA VAL A 155 -13.73 -13.39 16.91
C VAL A 155 -14.34 -13.16 15.53
N ARG A 156 -15.66 -13.21 15.44
CA ARG A 156 -16.41 -13.04 14.19
C ARG A 156 -17.45 -11.95 14.36
N GLY A 157 -17.70 -11.21 13.29
CA GLY A 157 -18.75 -10.20 13.29
C GLY A 157 -18.91 -9.57 11.90
N ASN A 158 -19.90 -8.69 11.78
CA ASN A 158 -20.05 -7.89 10.57
C ASN A 158 -19.05 -6.72 10.56
N THR A 159 -18.75 -6.18 11.73
CA THR A 159 -17.73 -5.16 11.93
C THR A 159 -16.89 -5.52 13.15
N LEU A 160 -15.56 -5.52 12.99
CA LEU A 160 -14.61 -5.71 14.09
C LEU A 160 -13.61 -4.57 14.09
N THR A 161 -13.26 -4.09 15.28
CA THR A 161 -12.20 -3.12 15.46
C THR A 161 -11.04 -3.78 16.20
N VAL A 162 -9.85 -3.73 15.61
CA VAL A 162 -8.62 -4.29 16.18
C VAL A 162 -7.64 -3.14 16.40
N TYR A 163 -7.14 -3.00 17.63
CA TYR A 163 -6.09 -2.04 17.95
C TYR A 163 -4.76 -2.76 18.00
N LEU A 164 -3.83 -2.38 17.14
CA LEU A 164 -2.50 -2.99 16.99
C LEU A 164 -1.38 -2.17 17.66
N GLY A 165 -1.74 -1.21 18.51
CA GLY A 165 -0.77 -0.41 19.27
C GLY A 165 -0.20 -1.15 20.48
N ASP A 166 0.06 -0.41 21.56
CA ASP A 166 0.76 -0.94 22.73
C ASP A 166 0.05 -2.12 23.40
N ASN A 167 -1.27 -2.13 23.35
CA ASN A 167 -2.08 -3.23 23.87
C ASN A 167 -3.07 -3.67 22.78
N VAL A 168 -2.87 -4.87 22.27
CA VAL A 168 -3.77 -5.46 21.27
C VAL A 168 -5.15 -5.68 21.89
N ASN A 169 -6.17 -5.17 21.20
CA ASN A 169 -7.56 -5.29 21.64
C ASN A 169 -8.46 -5.50 20.42
N ILE A 170 -9.36 -6.48 20.51
CA ILE A 170 -10.33 -6.81 19.45
C ILE A 170 -11.73 -6.57 20.02
N LYS A 171 -12.53 -5.75 19.32
CA LYS A 171 -13.91 -5.42 19.72
C LYS A 171 -14.89 -5.65 18.59
#